data_4e696e280bf84d2493280c9b45583b37
#
_entry.id   4e696e280bf84d2493280c9b45583b37
#
_cell.length_a   1.000
_cell.length_b   1.000
_cell.length_c   1.000
_cell.angle_alpha   90.00
_cell.angle_beta   90.00
_cell.angle_gamma   90.00
#
_symmetry.space_group_name_H-M   'P 1'
#
loop_
_entity.id
_entity.type
_entity.pdbx_description
1 polymer ?
#
loop_
_entity_poly.entity_id
_entity_poly.type
_entity_poly.pdbx_seq_one_letter_code
_entity_poly.pdbx_strand_id
1 'polypeptide(L)'
;LQFGRKMNKNLLDSLQQVLKNSGIELKYTELKYDGDKLSRLAFQVEYNGNAGNAKTNFVNKGKSFGFRIEPKTNRMIVGELNPK
;
A
#
# COMPACT_ATOMS: atom_id res chain seq x y z
N LEU A 1 -4.95 0.90 5.02
CA LEU A 1 -4.33 -0.35 4.58
C LEU A 1 -2.85 -0.36 4.86
N GLN A 2 -2.36 -1.44 5.42
CA GLN A 2 -0.97 -1.59 5.79
C GLN A 2 -0.37 -2.77 5.06
N PHE A 3 0.77 -2.57 4.43
CA PHE A 3 1.47 -3.63 3.74
C PHE A 3 2.49 -4.28 4.66
N GLY A 4 2.72 -5.56 4.47
CA GLY A 4 3.68 -6.31 5.26
C GLY A 4 4.59 -7.17 4.42
N ARG A 5 5.70 -7.56 5.01
CA ARG A 5 6.72 -8.34 4.30
C ARG A 5 6.27 -9.76 3.94
N LYS A 6 5.27 -10.26 4.64
CA LYS A 6 4.78 -11.62 4.41
C LYS A 6 3.65 -11.70 3.40
N MET A 7 3.30 -10.59 2.81
CA MET A 7 2.23 -10.55 1.82
C MET A 7 2.74 -11.12 0.50
N ASN A 8 2.09 -12.19 0.04
CA ASN A 8 2.44 -12.76 -1.25
C ASN A 8 1.68 -12.04 -2.36
N LYS A 9 2.03 -12.37 -3.60
CA LYS A 9 1.43 -11.70 -4.75
C LYS A 9 -0.06 -11.94 -4.84
N ASN A 10 -0.52 -13.14 -4.49
CA ASN A 10 -1.95 -13.44 -4.53
C ASN A 10 -2.73 -12.55 -3.57
N LEU A 11 -2.20 -12.32 -2.38
CA LEU A 11 -2.85 -11.45 -1.42
C LEU A 11 -2.87 -10.01 -1.92
N LEU A 12 -1.76 -9.55 -2.50
CA LEU A 12 -1.71 -8.20 -3.04
C LEU A 12 -2.69 -8.01 -4.18
N ASP A 13 -2.83 -9.00 -5.05
CA ASP A 13 -3.80 -8.93 -6.14
C ASP A 13 -5.23 -8.90 -5.59
N SER A 14 -5.50 -9.69 -4.55
CA SER A 14 -6.82 -9.71 -3.92
C SER A 14 -7.15 -8.36 -3.30
N LEU A 15 -6.19 -7.74 -2.64
CA LEU A 15 -6.38 -6.42 -2.06
C LEU A 15 -6.70 -5.39 -3.14
N GLN A 16 -5.99 -5.46 -4.25
CA GLN A 16 -6.23 -4.55 -5.36
C GLN A 16 -7.67 -4.67 -5.86
N GLN A 17 -8.16 -5.90 -5.97
CA GLN A 17 -9.51 -6.14 -6.45
C GLN A 17 -10.57 -5.65 -5.46
N VAL A 18 -10.36 -5.93 -4.18
CA VAL A 18 -11.28 -5.49 -3.13
C VAL A 18 -11.36 -3.97 -3.09
N LEU A 19 -10.23 -3.30 -3.17
CA LEU A 19 -10.19 -1.84 -3.14
C LEU A 19 -10.85 -1.24 -4.37
N LYS A 20 -10.67 -1.87 -5.51
CA LYS A 20 -11.32 -1.41 -6.74
C LYS A 20 -12.85 -1.41 -6.59
N ASN A 21 -13.37 -2.42 -5.93
CA ASN A 21 -14.81 -2.49 -5.69
C ASN A 21 -15.31 -1.37 -4.78
N SER A 22 -14.41 -0.77 -4.02
CA SER A 22 -14.74 0.35 -3.14
C SER A 22 -14.40 1.71 -3.76
N GLY A 23 -14.03 1.73 -5.05
CA GLY A 23 -13.69 2.96 -5.71
C GLY A 23 -12.26 3.42 -5.52
N ILE A 24 -11.41 2.55 -5.03
CA ILE A 24 -10.00 2.86 -4.79
C ILE A 24 -9.15 2.17 -5.84
N GLU A 25 -8.40 2.92 -6.61
CA GLU A 25 -7.48 2.36 -7.59
C GLU A 25 -6.11 2.23 -6.99
N LEU A 26 -5.66 0.99 -6.86
CA LEU A 26 -4.33 0.68 -6.34
C LEU A 26 -3.52 0.01 -7.44
N LYS A 27 -2.34 0.54 -7.71
CA LYS A 27 -1.43 -0.04 -8.70
C LYS A 27 -0.08 -0.26 -8.05
N TYR A 28 0.49 -1.43 -8.29
CA TYR A 28 1.84 -1.73 -7.81
C TYR A 28 2.81 -1.38 -8.92
N THR A 29 3.68 -0.42 -8.66
CA THR A 29 4.66 0.02 -9.65
C THR A 29 5.97 -0.72 -9.52
N GLU A 30 6.23 -1.32 -8.35
CA GLU A 30 7.42 -2.14 -8.17
C GLU A 30 7.14 -3.18 -7.09
N LEU A 31 7.49 -4.43 -7.38
CA LEU A 31 7.38 -5.52 -6.42
C LEU A 31 8.65 -6.35 -6.52
N LYS A 32 9.34 -6.51 -5.41
CA LYS A 32 10.50 -7.39 -5.33
C LYS A 32 10.37 -8.31 -4.14
N TYR A 33 10.72 -9.57 -4.36
CA TYR A 33 10.69 -10.58 -3.33
C TYR A 33 12.08 -11.12 -3.11
N ASP A 34 12.40 -11.39 -1.86
CA ASP A 34 13.60 -12.09 -1.46
C ASP A 34 13.15 -13.40 -0.85
N GLY A 35 13.15 -14.46 -1.67
CA GLY A 35 12.54 -15.71 -1.27
C GLY A 35 11.04 -15.52 -1.11
N ASP A 36 10.53 -15.79 0.07
CA ASP A 36 9.10 -15.67 0.38
C ASP A 36 8.70 -14.30 0.90
N LYS A 37 9.67 -13.41 1.09
CA LYS A 37 9.40 -12.13 1.74
C LYS A 37 9.43 -11.00 0.76
N LEU A 38 8.45 -10.11 0.87
CA LEU A 38 8.41 -8.90 0.07
C LEU A 38 9.52 -7.97 0.56
N SER A 39 10.49 -7.69 -0.30
CA SER A 39 11.64 -6.88 0.07
C SER A 39 11.50 -5.43 -0.39
N ARG A 40 10.74 -5.21 -1.45
CA ARG A 40 10.56 -3.87 -1.97
C ARG A 40 9.17 -3.71 -2.55
N LEU A 41 8.54 -2.59 -2.24
CA LEU A 41 7.19 -2.31 -2.71
C LEU A 41 7.07 -0.84 -3.07
N ALA A 42 6.56 -0.57 -4.26
CA ALA A 42 6.15 0.77 -4.64
C ALA A 42 4.74 0.68 -5.18
N PHE A 43 3.90 1.64 -4.79
CA PHE A 43 2.51 1.62 -5.21
C PHE A 43 2.02 3.03 -5.51
N GLN A 44 0.93 3.08 -6.25
CA GLN A 44 0.19 4.29 -6.53
C GLN A 44 -1.26 4.04 -6.20
N VAL A 45 -1.90 4.98 -5.51
CA VAL A 45 -3.29 4.83 -5.11
C VAL A 45 -4.04 6.09 -5.47
N GLU A 46 -5.28 5.92 -5.92
CA GLU A 46 -6.13 7.03 -6.32
C GLU A 46 -7.52 6.80 -5.76
N TYR A 47 -8.10 7.85 -5.19
CA TYR A 47 -9.44 7.79 -4.62
C TYR A 47 -10.06 9.18 -4.64
N ASN A 48 -11.24 9.29 -5.24
CA ASN A 48 -12.06 10.50 -5.19
C ASN A 48 -11.29 11.77 -5.56
N GLY A 49 -10.48 11.68 -6.63
CA GLY A 49 -9.71 12.82 -7.11
C GLY A 49 -8.39 13.03 -6.40
N ASN A 50 -8.12 12.29 -5.34
CA ASN A 50 -6.84 12.33 -4.65
C ASN A 50 -5.94 11.21 -5.15
N ALA A 51 -4.67 11.51 -5.34
CA ALA A 51 -3.71 10.50 -5.78
C ALA A 51 -2.45 10.60 -4.94
N GLY A 52 -1.84 9.46 -4.67
CA GLY A 52 -0.60 9.42 -3.94
C GLY A 52 0.21 8.21 -4.35
N ASN A 53 1.50 8.28 -4.10
CA ASN A 53 2.37 7.14 -4.32
C ASN A 53 3.42 7.09 -3.24
N ALA A 54 3.99 5.90 -3.05
CA ALA A 54 5.03 5.70 -2.07
C ALA A 54 5.79 4.44 -2.40
N LYS A 55 7.00 4.35 -1.88
CA LYS A 55 7.80 3.14 -2.01
C LYS A 55 8.55 2.89 -0.73
N THR A 56 8.84 1.65 -0.45
CA THR A 56 9.59 1.28 0.73
C THR A 56 10.49 0.11 0.44
N ASN A 57 11.56 0.06 1.19
CA ASN A 57 12.45 -1.07 1.25
C ASN A 57 12.28 -1.67 2.63
N PHE A 58 11.69 -2.85 2.71
CA PHE A 58 11.36 -3.46 3.99
C PHE A 58 12.58 -3.94 4.79
N VAL A 59 13.76 -3.62 4.34
CA VAL A 59 14.97 -3.94 5.10
C VAL A 59 14.91 -3.29 6.48
N ASN A 60 14.36 -2.09 6.58
CA ASN A 60 14.21 -1.40 7.85
C ASN A 60 12.94 -1.87 8.53
N LYS A 61 13.07 -2.59 9.61
CA LYS A 61 11.96 -3.22 10.31
C LYS A 61 11.24 -2.24 11.22
N GLY A 62 10.02 -2.61 11.60
CA GLY A 62 9.29 -1.94 12.66
C GLY A 62 8.50 -0.73 12.25
N LYS A 63 8.45 -0.43 10.97
CA LYS A 63 7.68 0.71 10.49
C LYS A 63 6.47 0.24 9.71
N SER A 64 5.34 0.86 9.97
CA SER A 64 4.13 0.60 9.21
C SER A 64 4.19 1.33 7.88
N PHE A 65 3.77 0.65 6.82
CA PHE A 65 3.80 1.22 5.49
C PHE A 65 2.50 0.88 4.77
N GLY A 66 1.95 1.84 4.08
CA GLY A 66 0.72 1.64 3.33
C GLY A 66 0.06 2.96 3.03
N PHE A 67 -1.27 2.98 3.12
CA PHE A 67 -2.02 4.20 2.94
C PHE A 67 -3.28 4.17 3.79
N ARG A 68 -3.81 5.36 4.04
CA ARG A 68 -5.05 5.53 4.78
C ARG A 68 -5.88 6.60 4.09
N ILE A 69 -7.16 6.35 3.97
CA ILE A 69 -8.11 7.27 3.38
C ILE A 69 -9.10 7.67 4.46
N GLU A 70 -9.30 8.98 4.61
CA GLU A 70 -10.28 9.53 5.54
C GLU A 70 -11.40 10.18 4.76
N PRO A 71 -12.52 9.47 4.54
CA PRO A 71 -13.59 9.98 3.68
C PRO A 71 -14.21 11.28 4.18
N LYS A 72 -14.30 11.45 5.50
CA LYS A 72 -14.95 12.64 6.06
C LYS A 72 -14.22 13.91 5.71
N THR A 73 -12.91 13.88 5.66
CA THR A 73 -12.09 15.04 5.36
C THR A 73 -11.52 15.00 3.96
N ASN A 74 -11.81 13.94 3.23
CA ASN A 74 -11.27 13.71 1.88
C ASN A 74 -9.74 13.77 1.88
N ARG A 75 -9.14 13.16 2.90
CA ARG A 75 -7.68 13.12 3.06
C ARG A 75 -7.14 11.75 2.72
N MET A 76 -5.94 11.75 2.16
CA MET A 76 -5.23 10.52 1.86
C MET A 76 -3.80 10.64 2.39
N ILE A 77 -3.38 9.64 3.14
CA ILE A 77 -2.03 9.56 3.69
C ILE A 77 -1.38 8.32 3.12
N VAL A 78 -0.22 8.48 2.50
CA VAL A 78 0.52 7.36 1.91
C VAL A 78 1.92 7.34 2.44
N GLY A 79 2.52 6.14 2.47
CA GLY A 79 3.89 5.94 2.90
C GLY A 79 3.94 5.35 4.30
N GLU A 80 4.81 5.90 5.14
CA GLU A 80 4.93 5.41 6.50
C GLU A 80 3.73 5.86 7.32
N LEU A 81 3.07 4.88 7.92
CA LEU A 81 1.93 5.13 8.79
C LEU A 81 2.42 5.04 10.23
N ASN A 82 2.71 6.16 10.81
CA ASN A 82 3.14 6.19 12.20
C ASN A 82 1.94 6.24 13.11
N PRO A 83 1.74 5.20 13.92
CA PRO A 83 0.72 5.27 14.94
C PRO A 83 1.24 6.17 16.04
N LYS A 84 0.51 7.12 16.34
CA LYS A 84 0.91 7.93 17.46
C LYS A 84 -0.22 8.10 18.37
#